data_e2b33359079f19ed598a07a7a69ec507
#
_entry.id   e2b33359079f19ed598a07a7a69ec507
#
_cell.length_a   1.000
_cell.length_b   1.000
_cell.length_c   1.000
_cell.angle_alpha   90.00
_cell.angle_beta   90.00
_cell.angle_gamma   90.00
#
_symmetry.space_group_name_H-M   'P 1'
#
loop_
_entity.id
_entity.type
_entity.pdbx_description
1 polymer ?
#
loop_
_entity_poly.entity_id
_entity_poly.type
_entity_poly.pdbx_seq_one_letter_code
_entity_poly.pdbx_strand_id
1 'polypeptide(L)'
;MKKCLIVDDSRVIRKVARKILEELKFDVDEAEDGAAALEVCKRKMPDAILLDWNMPTMSGVEFLRALRREPSGGKPVVVYCTTENDLTVITEAMGAGANEYIMKPFERETVVAAFTEAGLV
;
A
#
# COMPACT_ATOMS: atom_id res chain seq x y z
N MET A 1 5.35 17.06 -5.07
CA MET A 1 4.83 16.28 -3.94
C MET A 1 4.55 14.86 -4.38
N LYS A 2 5.05 13.87 -3.66
CA LYS A 2 4.84 12.47 -4.01
C LYS A 2 3.41 12.05 -3.73
N LYS A 3 2.87 11.20 -4.59
CA LYS A 3 1.52 10.64 -4.43
C LYS A 3 1.59 9.29 -3.73
N CYS A 4 0.74 9.11 -2.72
CA CYS A 4 0.56 7.83 -2.05
C CYS A 4 -0.90 7.39 -2.14
N LEU A 5 -1.12 6.16 -2.59
CA LEU A 5 -2.46 5.56 -2.62
C LEU A 5 -2.61 4.65 -1.42
N ILE A 6 -3.66 4.86 -0.63
CA ILE A 6 -4.00 3.97 0.48
C ILE A 6 -5.08 3.01 0.00
N VAL A 7 -4.80 1.71 0.08
CA VAL A 7 -5.74 0.66 -0.31
C VAL A 7 -6.08 -0.18 0.91
N ASP A 8 -7.29 0.00 1.43
CA ASP A 8 -7.77 -0.68 2.63
C ASP A 8 -9.30 -0.60 2.65
N ASP A 9 -9.96 -1.69 2.99
CA ASP A 9 -11.43 -1.72 3.05
C ASP A 9 -11.98 -1.02 4.30
N SER A 10 -11.15 -0.75 5.30
CA SER A 10 -11.53 -0.06 6.51
C SER A 10 -11.43 1.45 6.34
N ARG A 11 -12.56 2.13 6.40
CA ARG A 11 -12.61 3.60 6.35
C ARG A 11 -11.81 4.23 7.48
N VAL A 12 -11.87 3.63 8.68
CA VAL A 12 -11.14 4.14 9.86
C VAL A 12 -9.64 4.03 9.65
N ILE A 13 -9.18 2.91 9.15
CA ILE A 13 -7.75 2.71 8.87
C ILE A 13 -7.28 3.70 7.80
N ARG A 14 -8.05 3.89 6.72
CA ARG A 14 -7.70 4.86 5.70
C ARG A 14 -7.58 6.27 6.27
N LYS A 15 -8.48 6.64 7.18
CA LYS A 15 -8.47 7.96 7.79
C LYS A 15 -7.21 8.17 8.65
N VAL A 16 -6.85 7.17 9.44
CA VAL A 16 -5.64 7.21 10.27
C VAL A 16 -4.39 7.29 9.40
N ALA A 17 -4.32 6.43 8.38
CA ALA A 17 -3.17 6.41 7.47
C ALA A 17 -3.03 7.72 6.70
N ARG A 18 -4.15 8.28 6.22
CA ARG A 18 -4.14 9.56 5.50
C ARG A 18 -3.53 10.66 6.35
N LYS A 19 -3.94 10.75 7.61
CA LYS A 19 -3.40 11.78 8.51
C LYS A 19 -1.88 11.67 8.64
N ILE A 20 -1.38 10.45 8.85
CA ILE A 20 0.06 10.20 8.97
C ILE A 20 0.78 10.62 7.69
N LEU A 21 0.26 10.17 6.53
CA LEU A 21 0.93 10.41 5.25
C LEU A 21 0.88 11.87 4.83
N GLU A 22 -0.21 12.57 5.13
CA GLU A 22 -0.28 14.01 4.85
C GLU A 22 0.71 14.80 5.71
N GLU A 23 0.93 14.36 6.96
CA GLU A 23 1.97 14.95 7.80
C GLU A 23 3.37 14.73 7.22
N LEU A 24 3.56 13.63 6.49
CA LEU A 24 4.81 13.33 5.80
C LEU A 24 4.90 14.00 4.41
N LYS A 25 3.94 14.87 4.10
CA LYS A 25 3.90 15.66 2.86
C LYS A 25 3.59 14.86 1.61
N PHE A 26 2.83 13.79 1.74
CA PHE A 26 2.30 13.07 0.58
C PHE A 26 0.97 13.67 0.14
N ASP A 27 0.73 13.62 -1.16
CA ASP A 27 -0.58 13.85 -1.75
C ASP A 27 -1.30 12.51 -1.76
N VAL A 28 -2.38 12.38 -1.00
CA VAL A 28 -2.98 11.08 -0.67
C VAL A 28 -4.28 10.85 -1.42
N ASP A 29 -4.39 9.68 -2.08
CA ASP A 29 -5.64 9.15 -2.61
C ASP A 29 -6.00 7.88 -1.84
N GLU A 30 -7.25 7.47 -1.90
CA GLU A 30 -7.74 6.28 -1.19
C GLU A 30 -8.53 5.39 -2.13
N ALA A 31 -8.47 4.07 -1.88
CA ALA A 31 -9.32 3.09 -2.54
C ALA A 31 -9.77 2.06 -1.50
N GLU A 32 -11.00 1.60 -1.61
CA GLU A 32 -11.56 0.67 -0.63
C GLU A 32 -11.35 -0.80 -1.00
N ASP A 33 -10.91 -1.07 -2.22
CA ASP A 33 -10.62 -2.45 -2.65
C ASP A 33 -9.61 -2.44 -3.80
N GLY A 34 -9.19 -3.65 -4.20
CA GLY A 34 -8.19 -3.80 -5.24
C GLY A 34 -8.63 -3.31 -6.61
N ALA A 35 -9.90 -3.50 -6.95
CA ALA A 35 -10.43 -3.08 -8.24
C ALA A 35 -10.42 -1.55 -8.36
N ALA A 36 -10.90 -0.86 -7.32
CA ALA A 36 -10.88 0.60 -7.28
C ALA A 36 -9.44 1.13 -7.32
N ALA A 37 -8.54 0.46 -6.59
CA ALA A 37 -7.12 0.83 -6.58
C ALA A 37 -6.50 0.71 -7.97
N LEU A 38 -6.82 -0.36 -8.68
CA LEU A 38 -6.29 -0.57 -10.03
C LEU A 38 -6.74 0.53 -10.98
N GLU A 39 -8.01 0.95 -10.88
CA GLU A 39 -8.53 2.04 -11.70
C GLU A 39 -7.79 3.36 -11.41
N VAL A 40 -7.50 3.65 -10.15
CA VAL A 40 -6.70 4.83 -9.79
C VAL A 40 -5.32 4.75 -10.43
N CYS A 41 -4.67 3.60 -10.33
CA CYS A 41 -3.32 3.40 -10.89
C CYS A 41 -3.30 3.54 -12.41
N LYS A 42 -4.35 3.08 -13.09
CA LYS A 42 -4.46 3.20 -14.55
C LYS A 42 -4.60 4.65 -15.00
N ARG A 43 -5.28 5.47 -14.20
CA ARG A 43 -5.44 6.89 -14.52
C ARG A 43 -4.17 7.68 -14.21
N LYS A 44 -3.56 7.41 -13.07
CA LYS A 44 -2.31 8.07 -12.67
C LYS A 44 -1.56 7.17 -11.69
N MET A 45 -0.43 6.65 -12.10
CA MET A 45 0.37 5.75 -11.29
C MET A 45 0.97 6.51 -10.09
N PRO A 46 0.69 6.06 -8.85
CA PRO A 46 1.25 6.74 -7.66
C PRO A 46 2.74 6.44 -7.49
N ASP A 47 3.38 7.20 -6.61
CA ASP A 47 4.77 6.96 -6.24
C ASP A 47 4.88 5.89 -5.17
N ALA A 48 3.88 5.80 -4.31
CA ALA A 48 3.84 4.86 -3.20
C ALA A 48 2.44 4.30 -3.02
N ILE A 49 2.33 3.10 -2.48
CA ILE A 49 1.06 2.47 -2.15
C ILE A 49 1.19 1.84 -0.77
N LEU A 50 0.27 2.17 0.12
CA LEU A 50 0.08 1.47 1.39
C LEU A 50 -1.06 0.49 1.18
N LEU A 51 -0.77 -0.80 1.18
CA LEU A 51 -1.67 -1.83 0.68
C LEU A 51 -2.04 -2.83 1.77
N ASP A 52 -3.34 -2.94 2.05
CA ASP A 52 -3.88 -3.96 2.95
C ASP A 52 -3.89 -5.33 2.26
N TRP A 53 -3.54 -6.38 3.00
CA TRP A 53 -3.46 -7.73 2.44
C TRP A 53 -4.83 -8.41 2.29
N ASN A 54 -5.75 -8.13 3.19
CA ASN A 54 -7.03 -8.84 3.27
C ASN A 54 -8.20 -7.92 2.92
N MET A 55 -8.64 -7.98 1.67
CA MET A 55 -9.73 -7.16 1.16
C MET A 55 -10.75 -8.04 0.46
N PRO A 56 -12.04 -7.60 0.43
CA PRO A 56 -13.04 -8.33 -0.34
C PRO A 56 -12.77 -8.25 -1.84
N THR A 57 -13.26 -9.19 -2.60
CA THR A 57 -13.21 -9.31 -4.05
C THR A 57 -11.80 -9.52 -4.62
N MET A 58 -10.83 -8.73 -4.23
CA MET A 58 -9.45 -8.85 -4.70
C MET A 58 -8.51 -8.65 -3.52
N SER A 59 -7.73 -9.66 -3.19
CA SER A 59 -6.76 -9.58 -2.10
C SER A 59 -5.62 -8.63 -2.44
N GLY A 60 -4.86 -8.23 -1.42
CA GLY A 60 -3.69 -7.38 -1.63
C GLY A 60 -2.69 -8.00 -2.60
N VAL A 61 -2.43 -9.30 -2.50
CA VAL A 61 -1.50 -9.99 -3.40
C VAL A 61 -2.03 -10.01 -4.84
N GLU A 62 -3.32 -10.26 -5.01
CA GLU A 62 -3.93 -10.25 -6.35
C GLU A 62 -3.83 -8.87 -7.00
N PHE A 63 -4.12 -7.82 -6.23
CA PHE A 63 -3.95 -6.45 -6.70
C PHE A 63 -2.50 -6.18 -7.07
N LEU A 64 -1.56 -6.57 -6.20
CA LEU A 64 -0.14 -6.32 -6.42
C LEU A 64 0.37 -6.99 -7.69
N ARG A 65 -0.03 -8.24 -7.94
CA ARG A 65 0.32 -8.94 -9.18
C ARG A 65 -0.23 -8.23 -10.40
N ALA A 66 -1.49 -7.79 -10.33
CA ALA A 66 -2.11 -7.04 -11.42
C ALA A 66 -1.41 -5.70 -11.66
N LEU A 67 -1.08 -4.98 -10.57
CA LEU A 67 -0.35 -3.72 -10.64
C LEU A 67 0.97 -3.89 -11.38
N ARG A 68 1.75 -4.90 -11.00
CA ARG A 68 3.10 -5.08 -11.58
C ARG A 68 3.06 -5.44 -13.07
N ARG A 69 1.91 -5.87 -13.58
CA ARG A 69 1.72 -6.14 -15.01
C ARG A 69 1.26 -4.91 -15.79
N GLU A 70 0.83 -3.83 -15.12
CA GLU A 70 0.42 -2.61 -15.81
C GLU A 70 1.63 -1.84 -16.34
N PRO A 71 1.48 -1.11 -17.47
CA PRO A 71 2.54 -0.19 -17.91
C PRO A 71 2.89 0.76 -16.77
N SER A 72 4.17 0.95 -16.51
CA SER A 72 4.69 1.72 -15.37
C SER A 72 4.33 1.13 -14.00
N GLY A 73 3.76 -0.08 -13.97
CA GLY A 73 3.36 -0.73 -12.72
C GLY A 73 4.52 -1.16 -11.85
N GLY A 74 5.74 -1.13 -12.34
CA GLY A 74 6.94 -1.37 -11.54
C GLY A 74 7.41 -0.16 -10.76
N LYS A 75 6.89 1.03 -11.07
CA LYS A 75 7.32 2.29 -10.44
C LYS A 75 6.94 2.43 -8.97
N PRO A 76 5.68 2.15 -8.56
CA PRO A 76 5.29 2.40 -7.17
C PRO A 76 6.08 1.56 -6.18
N VAL A 77 6.47 2.20 -5.08
CA VAL A 77 6.99 1.50 -3.91
C VAL A 77 5.78 1.04 -3.10
N VAL A 78 5.66 -0.26 -2.86
CA VAL A 78 4.51 -0.84 -2.16
C VAL A 78 4.91 -1.25 -0.76
N VAL A 79 4.23 -0.67 0.23
CA VAL A 79 4.35 -1.04 1.64
C VAL A 79 3.13 -1.90 1.98
N TYR A 80 3.35 -3.17 2.22
CA TYR A 80 2.31 -4.17 2.46
C TYR A 80 1.91 -4.18 3.93
N CYS A 81 0.61 -4.15 4.19
CA CYS A 81 0.10 -4.01 5.55
C CYS A 81 -0.72 -5.24 5.93
N THR A 82 -0.34 -5.93 6.98
CA THR A 82 -0.97 -7.19 7.36
C THR A 82 -1.15 -7.31 8.87
N THR A 83 -2.17 -8.08 9.29
CA THR A 83 -2.33 -8.49 10.69
C THR A 83 -1.64 -9.83 10.95
N GLU A 84 -1.19 -10.50 9.89
CA GLU A 84 -0.54 -11.80 9.98
C GLU A 84 0.97 -11.64 10.06
N ASN A 85 1.60 -12.24 11.07
CA ASN A 85 3.06 -12.32 11.09
C ASN A 85 3.54 -13.68 10.58
N ASP A 86 2.70 -14.38 9.81
CA ASP A 86 3.05 -15.63 9.16
C ASP A 86 4.06 -15.34 8.06
N LEU A 87 5.21 -15.98 8.14
CA LEU A 87 6.28 -15.82 7.16
C LEU A 87 5.83 -16.16 5.75
N THR A 88 4.89 -17.09 5.60
CA THR A 88 4.35 -17.47 4.29
C THR A 88 3.61 -16.29 3.64
N VAL A 89 2.79 -15.58 4.41
CA VAL A 89 2.04 -14.41 3.91
C VAL A 89 3.00 -13.30 3.48
N ILE A 90 3.99 -13.02 4.32
CA ILE A 90 4.98 -11.98 4.06
C ILE A 90 5.82 -12.34 2.82
N THR A 91 6.27 -13.60 2.75
CA THR A 91 7.08 -14.09 1.62
C THR A 91 6.31 -14.00 0.32
N GLU A 92 5.02 -14.36 0.34
CA GLU A 92 4.17 -14.26 -0.84
C GLU A 92 4.04 -12.82 -1.33
N ALA A 93 3.83 -11.87 -0.41
CA ALA A 93 3.72 -10.46 -0.76
C ALA A 93 5.02 -9.93 -1.36
N MET A 94 6.15 -10.25 -0.74
CA MET A 94 7.46 -9.80 -1.23
C MET A 94 7.75 -10.41 -2.60
N GLY A 95 7.41 -11.69 -2.79
CA GLY A 95 7.56 -12.37 -4.07
C GLY A 95 6.65 -11.80 -5.16
N ALA A 96 5.51 -11.24 -4.78
CA ALA A 96 4.58 -10.60 -5.72
C ALA A 96 5.00 -9.17 -6.09
N GLY A 97 6.00 -8.61 -5.41
CA GLY A 97 6.55 -7.31 -5.75
C GLY A 97 6.38 -6.22 -4.70
N ALA A 98 6.04 -6.57 -3.45
CA ALA A 98 6.04 -5.61 -2.35
C ALA A 98 7.48 -5.24 -2.00
N ASN A 99 7.69 -4.00 -1.58
CA ASN A 99 9.01 -3.49 -1.25
C ASN A 99 9.28 -3.51 0.24
N GLU A 100 8.23 -3.39 1.05
CA GLU A 100 8.32 -3.36 2.49
C GLU A 100 7.02 -3.86 3.09
N TYR A 101 7.01 -4.23 4.37
CA TYR A 101 5.76 -4.61 5.04
C TYR A 101 5.71 -4.00 6.44
N ILE A 102 4.48 -3.80 6.94
CA ILE A 102 4.23 -3.38 8.31
C ILE A 102 3.08 -4.20 8.88
N MET A 103 3.03 -4.25 10.21
CA MET A 103 1.97 -4.97 10.93
C MET A 103 0.86 -4.02 11.37
N LYS A 104 -0.37 -4.49 11.35
CA LYS A 104 -1.52 -3.81 11.95
C LYS A 104 -1.73 -4.32 13.38
N PRO A 105 -2.16 -3.50 14.32
CA PRO A 105 -2.33 -2.05 14.19
C PRO A 105 -0.98 -1.34 14.11
N PHE A 106 -0.91 -0.30 13.31
CA PHE A 106 0.34 0.45 13.18
C PHE A 106 0.22 1.83 13.83
N GLU A 107 1.36 2.37 14.22
CA GLU A 107 1.48 3.73 14.73
C GLU A 107 2.24 4.58 13.73
N ARG A 108 2.27 5.88 13.97
CA ARG A 108 2.98 6.82 13.11
C ARG A 108 4.44 6.41 12.90
N GLU A 109 5.12 6.04 13.98
CA GLU A 109 6.53 5.64 13.93
C GLU A 109 6.76 4.42 13.05
N THR A 110 5.83 3.47 13.07
CA THR A 110 5.90 2.27 12.23
C THR A 110 5.85 2.64 10.76
N VAL A 111 4.93 3.52 10.40
CA VAL A 111 4.77 3.98 9.01
C VAL A 111 5.98 4.79 8.57
N VAL A 112 6.45 5.70 9.42
CA VAL A 112 7.63 6.53 9.11
C VAL A 112 8.86 5.65 8.89
N ALA A 113 9.07 4.65 9.75
CA ALA A 113 10.22 3.75 9.63
C ALA A 113 10.17 2.97 8.32
N ALA A 114 9.01 2.40 7.97
CA ALA A 114 8.86 1.62 6.74
C ALA A 114 9.06 2.48 5.50
N PHE A 115 8.51 3.68 5.50
CA PHE A 115 8.65 4.60 4.37
C PHE A 115 10.08 5.12 4.22
N THR A 116 10.77 5.29 5.34
CA THR A 116 12.19 5.67 5.33
C THR A 116 13.04 4.52 4.76
N GLU A 117 12.81 3.30 5.22
CA GLU A 117 13.52 2.12 4.70
C GLU A 117 13.28 1.93 3.21
N ALA A 118 12.10 2.26 2.74
CA ALA A 118 11.73 2.13 1.33
C ALA A 118 12.26 3.30 0.47
N GLY A 119 12.92 4.27 1.08
CA GLY A 119 13.49 5.42 0.35
C GLY A 119 12.47 6.48 -0.03
N LEU A 120 11.29 6.48 0.60
CA LEU A 120 10.22 7.43 0.28
C LEU A 120 10.30 8.74 1.08
N VAL A 121 10.93 8.71 2.21
CA VAL A 121 11.15 9.89 3.06
C VAL A 121 12.56 9.91 3.62
#